data_563e104e7469c841051a80c3d4f7b73b
#
_entry.id   563e104e7469c841051a80c3d4f7b73b
#
_cell.length_a   1.000
_cell.length_b   1.000
_cell.length_c   1.000
_cell.angle_alpha   90.00
_cell.angle_beta   90.00
_cell.angle_gamma   90.00
#
_symmetry.space_group_name_H-M   'P 1'
#
loop_
_entity.id
_entity.type
_entity.pdbx_description
1 polymer ?
#
loop_
_entity_poly.entity_id
_entity_poly.type
_entity_poly.pdbx_seq_one_letter_code
_entity_poly.pdbx_strand_id
1 'polypeptide(L)'
;MAQHNPLSVHADPLASKKEAWSGRFSEPMAEFVLRYTASVNFDKRMAEADIAGSVAHAKMLAKCGIISKEDLNDIERGMRQILQEIKENRFEWKLELEDVHLNIEARLTELVGDAGKRLHTGRSRNDQVALDIRLYLRNEIDQIM
;
A
#
# COMPACT_ATOMS: atom_id res chain seq x y z
N MET A 1 -32.85 24.48 -18.33
CA MET A 1 -32.60 23.54 -17.22
C MET A 1 -31.26 22.90 -17.48
N ALA A 2 -30.21 23.38 -16.82
CA ALA A 2 -28.85 22.87 -16.98
C ALA A 2 -28.64 21.78 -15.92
N GLN A 3 -28.37 20.56 -16.35
CA GLN A 3 -28.04 19.44 -15.46
C GLN A 3 -26.61 19.64 -14.92
N HIS A 4 -26.51 19.82 -13.62
CA HIS A 4 -25.23 19.80 -12.90
C HIS A 4 -24.74 18.36 -12.83
N ASN A 5 -23.60 18.11 -13.47
CA ASN A 5 -22.85 16.86 -13.38
C ASN A 5 -22.04 16.93 -12.04
N PRO A 6 -22.24 16.03 -11.06
CA PRO A 6 -21.39 16.04 -9.88
C PRO A 6 -20.01 15.50 -10.26
N LEU A 7 -19.02 16.39 -10.21
CA LEU A 7 -17.60 16.06 -10.32
C LEU A 7 -17.27 14.95 -9.31
N SER A 8 -16.71 13.86 -9.79
CA SER A 8 -16.13 12.80 -9.00
C SER A 8 -15.10 13.41 -8.05
N VAL A 9 -15.40 13.41 -6.76
CA VAL A 9 -14.46 13.76 -5.71
C VAL A 9 -13.42 12.64 -5.69
N HIS A 10 -12.29 12.84 -6.37
CA HIS A 10 -11.11 12.03 -6.12
C HIS A 10 -10.71 12.23 -4.66
N ALA A 11 -10.90 11.19 -3.84
CA ALA A 11 -10.45 11.22 -2.46
C ALA A 11 -8.92 11.46 -2.47
N ASP A 12 -8.51 12.58 -1.87
CA ASP A 12 -7.11 12.95 -1.73
C ASP A 12 -6.37 11.85 -0.95
N PRO A 13 -5.39 11.15 -1.54
CA PRO A 13 -4.61 10.11 -0.83
C PRO A 13 -3.91 10.66 0.42
N LEU A 14 -3.65 11.98 0.46
CA LEU A 14 -3.10 12.68 1.61
C LEU A 14 -4.10 12.87 2.75
N ALA A 15 -5.41 12.80 2.49
CA ALA A 15 -6.42 12.88 3.53
C ALA A 15 -6.32 11.72 4.51
N SER A 16 -6.07 10.49 4.04
CA SER A 16 -5.90 9.30 4.88
C SER A 16 -4.62 9.36 5.73
N LYS A 17 -3.53 9.94 5.21
CA LYS A 17 -2.29 10.16 5.96
C LYS A 17 -2.47 11.26 7.00
N LYS A 18 -3.20 12.32 6.66
CA LYS A 18 -3.54 13.41 7.57
C LYS A 18 -4.35 12.90 8.77
N GLU A 19 -5.25 11.96 8.56
CA GLU A 19 -6.03 11.32 9.62
C GLU A 19 -5.20 10.34 10.48
N ALA A 20 -4.25 9.60 9.89
CA ALA A 20 -3.45 8.61 10.61
C ALA A 20 -2.35 9.21 11.51
N TRP A 21 -1.72 10.32 11.10
CA TRP A 21 -0.53 10.87 11.78
C TRP A 21 -0.71 12.28 12.33
N SER A 22 -1.70 13.04 11.89
CA SER A 22 -1.82 14.47 12.16
C SER A 22 -2.91 14.86 13.16
N GLY A 23 -3.46 13.93 13.93
CA GLY A 23 -4.51 14.24 14.91
C GLY A 23 -4.13 15.33 15.93
N ARG A 24 -2.84 15.71 16.02
CA ARG A 24 -2.32 16.76 16.89
C ARG A 24 -1.67 17.93 16.15
N PHE A 25 -1.52 17.85 14.82
CA PHE A 25 -0.84 18.88 14.04
C PHE A 25 -1.78 19.45 12.98
N SER A 26 -1.95 20.77 12.97
CA SER A 26 -2.77 21.47 11.99
C SER A 26 -2.00 21.87 10.72
N GLU A 27 -0.67 21.83 10.78
CA GLU A 27 0.20 22.21 9.67
C GLU A 27 0.72 21.00 8.91
N PRO A 28 0.94 21.11 7.58
CA PRO A 28 1.57 20.06 6.80
C PRO A 28 3.02 19.84 7.26
N MET A 29 3.51 18.61 7.12
CA MET A 29 4.88 18.26 7.44
C MET A 29 5.86 19.06 6.56
N ALA A 30 6.91 19.64 7.17
CA ALA A 30 7.92 20.37 6.43
C ALA A 30 8.64 19.45 5.43
N GLU A 31 8.95 19.96 4.23
CA GLU A 31 9.57 19.21 3.14
C GLU A 31 10.86 18.48 3.56
N PHE A 32 11.69 19.13 4.36
CA PHE A 32 12.93 18.53 4.84
C PHE A 32 12.67 17.31 5.75
N VAL A 33 11.59 17.34 6.57
CA VAL A 33 11.20 16.22 7.44
C VAL A 33 10.68 15.06 6.60
N LEU A 34 9.86 15.34 5.58
CA LEU A 34 9.41 14.34 4.60
C LEU A 34 10.59 13.60 3.97
N ARG A 35 11.59 14.32 3.50
CA ARG A 35 12.80 13.74 2.90
C ARG A 35 13.64 12.94 3.90
N TYR A 36 13.68 13.38 5.15
CA TYR A 36 14.45 12.71 6.18
C TYR A 36 13.80 11.41 6.67
N THR A 37 12.47 11.39 6.75
CA THR A 37 11.72 10.23 7.26
C THR A 37 11.35 9.21 6.19
N ALA A 38 11.31 9.62 4.92
CA ALA A 38 10.91 8.74 3.84
C ALA A 38 11.98 7.70 3.50
N SER A 39 11.54 6.44 3.33
CA SER A 39 12.38 5.30 2.95
C SER A 39 12.11 4.79 1.53
N VAL A 40 11.06 5.28 0.86
CA VAL A 40 10.62 4.77 -0.46
C VAL A 40 11.72 4.73 -1.52
N ASN A 41 12.70 5.63 -1.46
CA ASN A 41 13.81 5.67 -2.41
C ASN A 41 14.67 4.40 -2.41
N PHE A 42 14.74 3.67 -1.30
CA PHE A 42 15.51 2.44 -1.17
C PHE A 42 14.67 1.21 -0.82
N ASP A 43 13.57 1.33 -0.05
CA ASP A 43 12.75 0.20 0.36
C ASP A 43 11.79 -0.30 -0.74
N LYS A 44 11.53 0.49 -1.80
CA LYS A 44 10.79 0.03 -2.99
C LYS A 44 11.34 -1.25 -3.61
N ARG A 45 12.59 -1.63 -3.32
CA ARG A 45 13.18 -2.92 -3.72
C ARG A 45 12.47 -4.12 -3.10
N MET A 46 11.76 -3.92 -1.98
CA MET A 46 10.99 -4.96 -1.31
C MET A 46 9.55 -5.09 -1.82
N ALA A 47 9.15 -4.33 -2.83
CA ALA A 47 7.77 -4.27 -3.31
C ALA A 47 7.18 -5.65 -3.67
N GLU A 48 7.95 -6.52 -4.33
CA GLU A 48 7.50 -7.88 -4.66
C GLU A 48 7.28 -8.72 -3.40
N ALA A 49 8.15 -8.56 -2.40
CA ALA A 49 8.02 -9.24 -1.11
C ALA A 49 6.78 -8.75 -0.34
N ASP A 50 6.55 -7.43 -0.29
CA ASP A 50 5.37 -6.84 0.34
C ASP A 50 4.07 -7.32 -0.32
N ILE A 51 4.01 -7.33 -1.65
CA ILE A 51 2.84 -7.82 -2.40
C ILE A 51 2.58 -9.30 -2.08
N ALA A 52 3.63 -10.14 -2.09
CA ALA A 52 3.50 -11.57 -1.78
C ALA A 52 3.01 -11.80 -0.35
N GLY A 53 3.59 -11.12 0.63
CA GLY A 53 3.20 -11.16 2.03
C GLY A 53 1.76 -10.67 2.25
N SER A 54 1.38 -9.57 1.59
CA SER A 54 0.05 -8.98 1.67
C SER A 54 -1.04 -9.89 1.08
N VAL A 55 -0.78 -10.54 -0.06
CA VAL A 55 -1.69 -11.53 -0.65
C VAL A 55 -1.86 -12.75 0.27
N ALA A 56 -0.77 -13.23 0.89
CA ALA A 56 -0.85 -14.34 1.85
C ALA A 56 -1.69 -13.95 3.08
N HIS A 57 -1.53 -12.73 3.59
CA HIS A 57 -2.32 -12.18 4.69
C HIS A 57 -3.81 -12.08 4.32
N ALA A 58 -4.15 -11.55 3.15
CA ALA A 58 -5.53 -11.48 2.66
C ALA A 58 -6.19 -12.88 2.57
N LYS A 59 -5.46 -13.88 2.06
CA LYS A 59 -5.93 -15.28 2.02
C LYS A 59 -6.23 -15.82 3.41
N MET A 60 -5.37 -15.54 4.38
CA MET A 60 -5.59 -15.93 5.77
C MET A 60 -6.83 -15.24 6.34
N LEU A 61 -7.00 -13.93 6.14
CA LEU A 61 -8.16 -13.18 6.61
C LEU A 61 -9.47 -13.75 6.02
N ALA A 62 -9.49 -14.05 4.73
CA ALA A 62 -10.66 -14.66 4.07
C ALA A 62 -10.95 -16.08 4.60
N LYS A 63 -9.90 -16.89 4.81
CA LYS A 63 -10.03 -18.23 5.40
C LYS A 63 -10.61 -18.20 6.81
N CYS A 64 -10.27 -17.16 7.58
CA CYS A 64 -10.80 -16.96 8.93
C CYS A 64 -12.18 -16.26 8.95
N GLY A 65 -12.74 -15.91 7.79
CA GLY A 65 -14.03 -15.22 7.69
C GLY A 65 -13.99 -13.75 8.14
N ILE A 66 -12.82 -13.14 8.21
CA ILE A 66 -12.62 -11.74 8.63
C ILE A 66 -12.92 -10.79 7.48
N ILE A 67 -12.54 -11.16 6.25
CA ILE A 67 -12.93 -10.47 5.02
C ILE A 67 -13.73 -11.42 4.13
N SER A 68 -14.50 -10.88 3.20
CA SER A 68 -15.30 -11.67 2.26
C SER A 68 -14.41 -12.30 1.17
N LYS A 69 -14.97 -13.27 0.43
CA LYS A 69 -14.30 -13.82 -0.77
C LYS A 69 -14.19 -12.79 -1.88
N GLU A 70 -15.16 -11.90 -1.98
CA GLU A 70 -15.18 -10.78 -2.93
C GLU A 70 -14.05 -9.82 -2.62
N ASP A 71 -13.87 -9.43 -1.35
CA ASP A 71 -12.73 -8.61 -0.92
C ASP A 71 -11.38 -9.25 -1.26
N LEU A 72 -11.24 -10.57 -1.01
CA LEU A 72 -10.02 -11.29 -1.38
C LEU A 72 -9.75 -11.23 -2.88
N ASN A 73 -10.77 -11.49 -3.71
CA ASN A 73 -10.62 -11.46 -5.17
C ASN A 73 -10.22 -10.08 -5.67
N ASP A 74 -10.80 -9.02 -5.10
CA ASP A 74 -10.48 -7.63 -5.43
C ASP A 74 -9.05 -7.29 -5.02
N ILE A 75 -8.63 -7.65 -3.80
CA ILE A 75 -7.26 -7.44 -3.32
C ILE A 75 -6.25 -8.18 -4.23
N GLU A 76 -6.49 -9.45 -4.55
CA GLU A 76 -5.60 -10.22 -5.43
C GLU A 76 -5.51 -9.61 -6.83
N ARG A 77 -6.63 -9.13 -7.38
CA ARG A 77 -6.66 -8.44 -8.68
C ARG A 77 -5.86 -7.14 -8.62
N GLY A 78 -6.08 -6.30 -7.61
CA GLY A 78 -5.37 -5.05 -7.43
C GLY A 78 -3.86 -5.25 -7.24
N MET A 79 -3.46 -6.23 -6.42
CA MET A 79 -2.05 -6.55 -6.19
C MET A 79 -1.35 -7.07 -7.45
N ARG A 80 -2.01 -7.90 -8.28
CA ARG A 80 -1.46 -8.31 -9.58
C ARG A 80 -1.25 -7.12 -10.52
N GLN A 81 -2.20 -6.19 -10.56
CA GLN A 81 -2.07 -4.98 -11.37
C GLN A 81 -0.90 -4.11 -10.89
N ILE A 82 -0.78 -3.87 -9.59
CA ILE A 82 0.32 -3.09 -8.99
C ILE A 82 1.68 -3.74 -9.33
N LEU A 83 1.79 -5.06 -9.17
CA LEU A 83 3.01 -5.79 -9.53
C LEU A 83 3.38 -5.59 -11.00
N GLN A 84 2.41 -5.62 -11.89
CA GLN A 84 2.63 -5.37 -13.30
C GLN A 84 3.06 -3.92 -13.55
N GLU A 85 2.42 -2.94 -12.94
CA GLU A 85 2.80 -1.52 -13.03
C GLU A 85 4.26 -1.30 -12.58
N ILE A 86 4.69 -1.97 -11.51
CA ILE A 86 6.07 -1.91 -11.00
C ILE A 86 7.06 -2.53 -12.00
N LYS A 87 6.76 -3.72 -12.52
CA LYS A 87 7.63 -4.43 -13.48
C LYS A 87 7.80 -3.68 -14.80
N GLU A 88 6.77 -2.96 -15.21
CA GLU A 88 6.77 -2.14 -16.41
C GLU A 88 7.28 -0.69 -16.17
N ASN A 89 7.76 -0.37 -14.97
CA ASN A 89 8.21 0.96 -14.54
C ASN A 89 7.14 2.05 -14.74
N ARG A 90 5.87 1.69 -14.60
CA ARG A 90 4.71 2.59 -14.68
C ARG A 90 4.15 2.98 -13.32
N PHE A 91 4.60 2.33 -12.23
CA PHE A 91 4.18 2.63 -10.89
C PHE A 91 4.81 3.95 -10.41
N GLU A 92 3.96 4.90 -9.99
CA GLU A 92 4.41 6.20 -9.48
C GLU A 92 4.70 6.10 -7.97
N TRP A 93 5.97 6.19 -7.60
CA TRP A 93 6.40 6.25 -6.21
C TRP A 93 6.32 7.67 -5.67
N LYS A 94 5.50 7.88 -4.63
CA LYS A 94 5.24 9.18 -4.01
C LYS A 94 6.02 9.29 -2.70
N LEU A 95 6.89 10.31 -2.60
CA LEU A 95 7.69 10.57 -1.39
C LEU A 95 6.79 10.90 -0.18
N GLU A 96 5.67 11.55 -0.43
CA GLU A 96 4.67 11.95 0.56
C GLU A 96 4.01 10.74 1.24
N LEU A 97 4.07 9.57 0.60
CA LEU A 97 3.58 8.30 1.14
C LEU A 97 4.67 7.53 1.90
N GLU A 98 5.85 8.16 2.12
CA GLU A 98 6.90 7.72 3.04
C GLU A 98 7.62 6.42 2.66
N ASP A 99 6.93 5.28 2.59
CA ASP A 99 7.50 3.95 2.39
C ASP A 99 6.84 3.16 1.25
N VAL A 100 7.45 2.04 0.88
CA VAL A 100 6.92 1.12 -0.13
C VAL A 100 5.52 0.63 0.22
N HIS A 101 5.26 0.36 1.49
CA HIS A 101 4.01 -0.24 1.97
C HIS A 101 2.84 0.71 1.81
N LEU A 102 3.00 1.98 2.22
CA LEU A 102 1.95 2.98 2.11
C LEU A 102 1.68 3.37 0.64
N ASN A 103 2.72 3.38 -0.20
CA ASN A 103 2.57 3.57 -1.64
C ASN A 103 1.71 2.45 -2.27
N ILE A 104 2.00 1.19 -1.96
CA ILE A 104 1.23 0.04 -2.46
C ILE A 104 -0.19 0.05 -1.90
N GLU A 105 -0.37 0.32 -0.60
CA GLU A 105 -1.69 0.38 0.07
C GLU A 105 -2.57 1.48 -0.51
N ALA A 106 -2.01 2.68 -0.76
CA ALA A 106 -2.72 3.77 -1.40
C ALA A 106 -3.17 3.40 -2.82
N ARG A 107 -2.26 2.85 -3.62
CA ARG A 107 -2.59 2.40 -4.98
C ARG A 107 -3.62 1.28 -5.00
N LEU A 108 -3.52 0.32 -4.08
CA LEU A 108 -4.53 -0.73 -3.94
C LEU A 108 -5.92 -0.13 -3.64
N THR A 109 -5.98 0.83 -2.72
CA THR A 109 -7.24 1.50 -2.36
C THR A 109 -7.83 2.27 -3.55
N GLU A 110 -7.00 2.91 -4.37
CA GLU A 110 -7.46 3.54 -5.62
C GLU A 110 -8.09 2.52 -6.59
N LEU A 111 -7.53 1.32 -6.68
CA LEU A 111 -7.97 0.28 -7.62
C LEU A 111 -9.21 -0.49 -7.15
N VAL A 112 -9.34 -0.76 -5.86
CA VAL A 112 -10.35 -1.68 -5.32
C VAL A 112 -11.19 -1.11 -4.18
N GLY A 113 -11.00 0.17 -3.84
CA GLY A 113 -11.80 0.86 -2.84
C GLY A 113 -11.64 0.29 -1.43
N ASP A 114 -12.75 0.10 -0.74
CA ASP A 114 -12.77 -0.33 0.67
C ASP A 114 -12.18 -1.73 0.93
N ALA A 115 -12.16 -2.60 -0.07
CA ALA A 115 -11.47 -3.89 0.04
C ALA A 115 -9.98 -3.69 0.33
N GLY A 116 -9.33 -2.70 -0.30
CA GLY A 116 -7.94 -2.35 -0.04
C GLY A 116 -7.68 -1.93 1.40
N LYS A 117 -8.59 -1.13 1.98
CA LYS A 117 -8.48 -0.68 3.38
C LYS A 117 -8.60 -1.84 4.38
N ARG A 118 -9.41 -2.87 4.06
CA ARG A 118 -9.59 -4.04 4.93
C ARG A 118 -8.35 -4.94 4.99
N LEU A 119 -7.44 -4.83 4.03
CA LEU A 119 -6.21 -5.63 4.01
C LEU A 119 -5.35 -5.46 5.27
N HIS A 120 -5.34 -4.26 5.88
CA HIS A 120 -4.53 -4.00 7.08
C HIS A 120 -5.15 -4.56 8.39
N THR A 121 -6.30 -5.23 8.32
CA THR A 121 -6.98 -5.80 9.50
C THR A 121 -6.08 -6.81 10.21
N GLY A 122 -5.92 -6.63 11.54
CA GLY A 122 -5.13 -7.53 12.38
C GLY A 122 -3.63 -7.57 12.07
N ARG A 123 -3.09 -6.53 11.43
CA ARG A 123 -1.70 -6.41 11.03
C ARG A 123 -1.06 -5.14 11.59
N SER A 124 0.19 -5.22 11.99
CA SER A 124 1.04 -4.07 12.31
C SER A 124 2.03 -3.83 11.17
N ARG A 125 2.38 -2.56 10.92
CA ARG A 125 3.48 -2.25 10.00
C ARG A 125 4.78 -2.97 10.40
N ASN A 126 5.01 -3.17 11.69
CA ASN A 126 6.21 -3.84 12.20
C ASN A 126 6.31 -5.30 11.75
N ASP A 127 5.23 -6.09 11.83
CA ASP A 127 5.24 -7.48 11.37
C ASP A 127 5.31 -7.58 9.85
N GLN A 128 4.70 -6.65 9.13
CA GLN A 128 4.78 -6.52 7.67
C GLN A 128 6.23 -6.32 7.24
N VAL A 129 6.89 -5.29 7.73
CA VAL A 129 8.29 -4.98 7.41
C VAL A 129 9.22 -6.16 7.75
N ALA A 130 9.04 -6.78 8.93
CA ALA A 130 9.85 -7.92 9.34
C ALA A 130 9.68 -9.14 8.41
N LEU A 131 8.47 -9.39 7.90
CA LEU A 131 8.23 -10.43 6.92
C LEU A 131 8.88 -10.10 5.57
N ASP A 132 8.71 -8.88 5.11
CA ASP A 132 9.19 -8.44 3.79
C ASP A 132 10.71 -8.47 3.70
N ILE A 133 11.41 -8.01 4.74
CA ILE A 133 12.87 -8.14 4.84
C ILE A 133 13.32 -9.61 4.74
N ARG A 134 12.63 -10.53 5.43
CA ARG A 134 12.96 -11.96 5.38
C ARG A 134 12.72 -12.56 4.00
N LEU A 135 11.60 -12.23 3.35
CA LEU A 135 11.29 -12.69 2.00
C LEU A 135 12.31 -12.13 1.00
N TYR A 136 12.60 -10.84 1.08
CA TYR A 136 13.57 -10.17 0.23
C TYR A 136 14.95 -10.80 0.35
N LEU A 137 15.48 -10.95 1.57
CA LEU A 137 16.80 -11.55 1.80
C LEU A 137 16.89 -13.00 1.32
N ARG A 138 15.83 -13.80 1.50
CA ARG A 138 15.81 -15.18 0.97
C ARG A 138 15.91 -15.19 -0.55
N ASN A 139 15.15 -14.33 -1.23
CA ASN A 139 15.20 -14.24 -2.68
C ASN A 139 16.57 -13.78 -3.17
N GLU A 140 17.20 -12.80 -2.51
CA GLU A 140 18.55 -12.34 -2.87
C GLU A 140 19.62 -13.43 -2.66
N ILE A 141 19.52 -14.20 -1.57
CA ILE A 141 20.42 -15.32 -1.31
C ILE A 141 20.29 -16.38 -2.40
N ASP A 142 19.06 -16.75 -2.77
CA ASP A 142 18.80 -17.74 -3.81
C ASP A 142 19.34 -17.32 -5.20
N GLN A 143 19.46 -16.01 -5.45
CA GLN A 143 20.07 -15.50 -6.69
C GLN A 143 21.62 -15.51 -6.68
N ILE A 144 22.24 -15.49 -5.50
CA ILE A 144 23.69 -15.52 -5.35
C ILE A 144 24.23 -16.96 -5.44
N MET A 145 23.42 -17.94 -5.07
CA MET A 145 23.77 -19.37 -5.06
C MET A 145 23.67 -20.01 -6.44
#